data_f23003029e5b0e28c16fa976aee880e8
#
_entry.id   f23003029e5b0e28c16fa976aee880e8
#
_cell.length_a   1.000
_cell.length_b   1.000
_cell.length_c   1.000
_cell.angle_alpha   90.00
_cell.angle_beta   90.00
_cell.angle_gamma   90.00
#
_symmetry.space_group_name_H-M   'P 1'
#
loop_
_entity.id
_entity.type
_entity.pdbx_description
1 polymer ?
#
loop_
_entity_poly.entity_id
_entity_poly.type
_entity_poly.pdbx_seq_one_letter_code
_entity_poly.pdbx_strand_id
1 'polypeptide(L)'
;LDDRDLYVLVSQYGNEPLLIELAKYCKEKGHTLVAVINKKSYDVAQPLHESGKKLLDFADEYLDMSTEEPDIALHVGKYNVGQLSSTVSNVMAQMITAEVYNLYVSNGKEAPILLSANVKGADVHNNRLTDVYEGRVR
;
A
#
# COMPACT_ATOMS: atom_id res chain seq x y z
N LEU A 1 -14.57 7.50 6.80
CA LEU A 1 -14.00 6.16 6.95
C LEU A 1 -15.12 5.20 7.31
N ASP A 2 -15.14 4.05 6.66
CA ASP A 2 -16.12 2.98 6.86
C ASP A 2 -15.45 1.88 7.71
N ASP A 3 -16.21 1.20 8.55
CA ASP A 3 -15.74 0.09 9.40
C ASP A 3 -15.19 -1.11 8.60
N ARG A 4 -15.48 -1.15 7.29
CA ARG A 4 -14.98 -2.15 6.32
C ARG A 4 -13.69 -1.72 5.61
N ASP A 5 -13.17 -0.52 5.89
CA ASP A 5 -11.96 -0.05 5.24
C ASP A 5 -10.73 -0.80 5.77
N LEU A 6 -9.87 -1.21 4.85
CA LEU A 6 -8.57 -1.77 5.11
C LEU A 6 -7.50 -0.73 4.78
N TYR A 7 -6.54 -0.58 5.67
CA TYR A 7 -5.41 0.33 5.46
C TYR A 7 -4.17 -0.44 5.06
N VAL A 8 -3.48 0.07 4.04
CA VAL A 8 -2.16 -0.42 3.63
C VAL A 8 -1.16 0.70 3.88
N LEU A 9 -0.27 0.52 4.84
CA LEU A 9 0.80 1.47 5.14
C LEU A 9 2.13 0.95 4.61
N VAL A 10 2.80 1.78 3.81
CA VAL A 10 4.04 1.42 3.11
C VAL A 10 5.21 2.21 3.69
N SER A 11 6.25 1.51 4.12
CA SER A 11 7.48 2.13 4.63
C SER A 11 8.67 1.20 4.46
N GLN A 12 9.85 1.74 4.16
CA GLN A 12 11.09 0.98 4.12
C GLN A 12 11.46 0.43 5.52
N TYR A 13 11.35 1.27 6.55
CA TYR A 13 11.83 0.97 7.91
C TYR A 13 10.71 0.76 8.93
N GLY A 14 9.50 1.25 8.65
CA GLY A 14 8.35 1.13 9.55
C GLY A 14 8.52 1.81 10.90
N ASN A 15 9.34 2.85 11.00
CA ASN A 15 9.70 3.50 12.26
C ASN A 15 9.40 5.00 12.31
N GLU A 16 8.84 5.58 11.24
CA GLU A 16 8.54 7.01 11.15
C GLU A 16 7.42 7.40 12.13
N PRO A 17 7.59 8.46 12.94
CA PRO A 17 6.61 8.83 13.97
C PRO A 17 5.19 9.07 13.46
N LEU A 18 5.03 9.77 12.33
CA LEU A 18 3.71 9.98 11.72
C LEU A 18 3.04 8.68 11.32
N LEU A 19 3.81 7.72 10.78
CA LEU A 19 3.29 6.41 10.38
C LEU A 19 2.78 5.63 11.59
N ILE A 20 3.46 5.73 12.71
CA ILE A 20 3.05 5.08 13.97
C ILE A 20 1.75 5.70 14.50
N GLU A 21 1.59 7.03 14.45
CA GLU A 21 0.34 7.68 14.84
C GLU A 21 -0.83 7.26 13.93
N LEU A 22 -0.61 7.15 12.63
CA LEU A 22 -1.62 6.62 11.70
C LEU A 22 -1.99 5.17 12.01
N ALA A 23 -1.00 4.33 12.30
CA ALA A 23 -1.23 2.92 12.64
C ALA A 23 -2.03 2.79 13.96
N LYS A 24 -1.70 3.57 14.98
CA LYS A 24 -2.47 3.67 16.23
C LYS A 24 -3.91 4.05 15.95
N TYR A 25 -4.11 5.12 15.19
CA TYR A 25 -5.45 5.60 14.83
C TYR A 25 -6.27 4.53 14.11
N CYS A 26 -5.68 3.81 13.14
CA CYS A 26 -6.37 2.71 12.45
C CYS A 26 -6.82 1.63 13.44
N LYS A 27 -5.96 1.24 14.36
CA LYS A 27 -6.29 0.20 15.36
C LYS A 27 -7.31 0.68 16.39
N GLU A 28 -7.25 1.92 16.84
CA GLU A 28 -8.26 2.52 17.74
C GLU A 28 -9.66 2.58 17.10
N LYS A 29 -9.73 2.71 15.78
CA LYS A 29 -10.99 2.67 15.00
C LYS A 29 -11.43 1.26 14.62
N GLY A 30 -10.67 0.23 14.97
CA GLY A 30 -11.01 -1.16 14.68
C GLY A 30 -10.73 -1.59 13.23
N HIS A 31 -9.97 -0.81 12.47
CA HIS A 31 -9.65 -1.16 11.08
C HIS A 31 -8.56 -2.23 10.96
N THR A 32 -8.64 -2.99 9.88
CA THR A 32 -7.56 -3.89 9.48
C THR A 32 -6.40 -3.10 8.90
N LEU A 33 -5.19 -3.41 9.35
CA LEU A 33 -3.95 -2.75 8.92
C LEU A 33 -2.98 -3.76 8.32
N VAL A 34 -2.60 -3.55 7.08
CA VAL A 34 -1.54 -4.28 6.39
C VAL A 34 -0.32 -3.38 6.24
N ALA A 35 0.83 -3.86 6.66
CA ALA A 35 2.09 -3.15 6.47
C ALA A 35 2.82 -3.68 5.22
N VAL A 36 3.41 -2.79 4.43
CA VAL A 36 4.36 -3.13 3.37
C VAL A 36 5.70 -2.56 3.78
N ILE A 37 6.67 -3.42 4.07
CA ILE A 37 7.98 -3.03 4.62
C ILE A 37 9.11 -3.76 3.91
N ASN A 38 10.35 -3.30 4.09
CA ASN A 38 11.52 -4.14 3.87
C ASN A 38 11.91 -4.78 5.19
N LYS A 39 11.74 -6.09 5.31
CA LYS A 39 11.94 -6.79 6.59
C LYS A 39 13.38 -6.69 7.09
N LYS A 40 14.37 -6.76 6.22
CA LYS A 40 15.79 -6.59 6.58
C LYS A 40 16.06 -5.21 7.19
N SER A 41 15.58 -4.16 6.52
CA SER A 41 15.72 -2.77 7.01
C SER A 41 14.93 -2.53 8.28
N TYR A 42 13.72 -3.07 8.34
CA TYR A 42 12.85 -2.99 9.51
C TYR A 42 13.52 -3.58 10.76
N ASP A 43 14.16 -4.75 10.65
CA ASP A 43 14.72 -5.46 11.81
C ASP A 43 15.88 -4.70 12.46
N VAL A 44 16.67 -3.96 11.68
CA VAL A 44 17.81 -3.19 12.19
C VAL A 44 17.46 -1.75 12.57
N ALA A 45 16.32 -1.23 12.07
CA ALA A 45 15.89 0.14 12.35
C ALA A 45 15.45 0.30 13.81
N GLN A 46 15.94 1.35 14.45
CA GLN A 46 15.52 1.70 15.81
C GLN A 46 14.15 2.41 15.75
N PRO A 47 13.29 2.23 16.76
CA PRO A 47 12.08 3.02 16.91
C PRO A 47 12.41 4.52 17.01
N LEU A 48 11.68 5.35 16.27
CA LEU A 48 11.82 6.81 16.32
C LEU A 48 10.65 7.48 17.07
N HIS A 49 9.57 6.75 17.26
CA HIS A 49 8.40 7.21 17.98
C HIS A 49 8.60 7.07 19.51
N GLU A 50 8.07 8.01 20.28
CA GLU A 50 8.18 8.06 21.76
C GLU A 50 7.64 6.80 22.46
N SER A 51 6.69 6.10 21.85
CA SER A 51 6.16 4.83 22.38
C SER A 51 7.15 3.67 22.32
N GLY A 52 8.28 3.83 21.64
CA GLY A 52 9.24 2.75 21.40
C GLY A 52 8.73 1.68 20.42
N LYS A 53 7.58 1.87 19.77
CA LYS A 53 6.97 0.94 18.84
C LYS A 53 7.30 1.25 17.38
N LYS A 54 7.16 0.22 16.54
CA LYS A 54 7.28 0.28 15.08
C LYS A 54 6.00 -0.23 14.41
N LEU A 55 5.90 -0.12 13.08
CA LEU A 55 4.67 -0.39 12.32
C LEU A 55 4.10 -1.80 12.55
N LEU A 56 4.96 -2.84 12.63
CA LEU A 56 4.47 -4.21 12.82
C LEU A 56 3.88 -4.48 14.22
N ASP A 57 4.11 -3.59 15.21
CA ASP A 57 3.45 -3.69 16.50
C ASP A 57 1.94 -3.39 16.43
N PHE A 58 1.48 -2.87 15.30
CA PHE A 58 0.09 -2.49 15.05
C PHE A 58 -0.53 -3.26 13.87
N ALA A 59 0.28 -3.73 12.92
CA ALA A 59 -0.20 -4.39 11.72
C ALA A 59 -0.80 -5.77 12.03
N ASP A 60 -1.90 -6.11 11.36
CA ASP A 60 -2.51 -7.43 11.42
C ASP A 60 -1.76 -8.42 10.50
N GLU A 61 -1.26 -7.91 9.37
CA GLU A 61 -0.48 -8.67 8.38
C GLU A 61 0.60 -7.77 7.79
N TYR A 62 1.63 -8.37 7.20
CA TYR A 62 2.62 -7.61 6.45
C TYR A 62 3.07 -8.30 5.17
N LEU A 63 3.54 -7.49 4.23
CA LEU A 63 4.20 -7.90 3.00
C LEU A 63 5.64 -7.39 3.02
N ASP A 64 6.58 -8.26 2.68
CA ASP A 64 8.00 -7.92 2.60
C ASP A 64 8.36 -7.51 1.17
N MET A 65 8.88 -6.31 0.98
CA MET A 65 9.40 -5.84 -0.32
C MET A 65 10.64 -6.61 -0.75
N SER A 66 11.36 -7.22 0.18
CA SER A 66 12.58 -8.03 -0.05
C SER A 66 13.65 -7.32 -0.90
N THR A 67 13.72 -5.98 -0.78
CA THR A 67 14.76 -5.20 -1.47
C THR A 67 16.10 -5.29 -0.73
N GLU A 68 17.18 -5.16 -1.48
CA GLU A 68 18.53 -5.12 -0.90
C GLU A 68 18.83 -3.76 -0.26
N GLU A 69 19.76 -3.79 0.71
CA GLU A 69 20.35 -2.58 1.27
C GLU A 69 21.75 -2.33 0.63
N PRO A 70 22.08 -1.07 0.37
CA PRO A 70 21.23 0.13 0.50
C PRO A 70 20.09 0.17 -0.54
N ASP A 71 19.02 0.91 -0.23
CA ASP A 71 17.83 1.08 -1.09
C ASP A 71 18.14 1.91 -2.35
N ILE A 72 18.92 1.33 -3.26
CA ILE A 72 19.50 2.01 -4.41
C ILE A 72 19.39 1.11 -5.65
N ALA A 73 18.80 1.66 -6.72
CA ALA A 73 18.67 0.94 -7.98
C ALA A 73 19.92 1.07 -8.89
N LEU A 74 20.56 2.23 -8.90
CA LEU A 74 21.61 2.55 -9.87
C LEU A 74 22.75 3.35 -9.23
N HIS A 75 23.96 3.15 -9.78
CA HIS A 75 25.15 3.96 -9.49
C HIS A 75 25.50 4.82 -10.68
N VAL A 76 25.64 6.13 -10.48
CA VAL A 76 26.06 7.09 -11.51
C VAL A 76 27.29 7.84 -11.01
N GLY A 77 28.46 7.40 -11.42
CA GLY A 77 29.73 7.90 -10.89
C GLY A 77 29.83 7.64 -9.39
N LYS A 78 29.97 8.72 -8.60
CA LYS A 78 30.00 8.64 -7.13
C LYS A 78 28.62 8.73 -6.47
N TYR A 79 27.54 8.85 -7.24
CA TYR A 79 26.19 9.07 -6.74
C TYR A 79 25.37 7.80 -6.82
N ASN A 80 24.53 7.63 -5.83
CA ASN A 80 23.51 6.60 -5.76
C ASN A 80 22.16 7.20 -6.14
N VAL A 81 21.43 6.59 -7.08
CA VAL A 81 20.17 7.12 -7.59
C VAL A 81 19.12 6.03 -7.73
N GLY A 82 17.87 6.44 -7.62
CA GLY A 82 16.70 5.54 -7.70
C GLY A 82 16.50 4.74 -6.42
N GLN A 83 15.27 4.73 -5.95
CA GLN A 83 14.87 3.94 -4.79
C GLN A 83 14.21 2.64 -5.23
N LEU A 84 14.77 1.51 -4.82
CA LEU A 84 14.20 0.19 -5.08
C LEU A 84 12.86 0.02 -4.37
N SER A 85 12.77 0.46 -3.12
CA SER A 85 11.54 0.37 -2.32
C SER A 85 10.35 1.03 -2.99
N SER A 86 10.53 2.23 -3.57
CA SER A 86 9.47 2.94 -4.31
C SER A 86 9.01 2.17 -5.55
N THR A 87 9.94 1.56 -6.28
CA THR A 87 9.63 0.77 -7.48
C THR A 87 8.89 -0.51 -7.10
N VAL A 88 9.43 -1.25 -6.13
CA VAL A 88 8.86 -2.54 -5.70
C VAL A 88 7.49 -2.34 -5.05
N SER A 89 7.31 -1.33 -4.19
CA SER A 89 6.01 -1.06 -3.58
C SER A 89 4.93 -0.69 -4.61
N ASN A 90 5.28 0.04 -5.67
CA ASN A 90 4.36 0.29 -6.78
C ASN A 90 3.96 -1.00 -7.50
N VAL A 91 4.92 -1.90 -7.78
CA VAL A 91 4.61 -3.20 -8.40
C VAL A 91 3.72 -4.03 -7.48
N MET A 92 4.02 -4.09 -6.17
CA MET A 92 3.19 -4.82 -5.20
C MET A 92 1.77 -4.26 -5.12
N ALA A 93 1.59 -2.93 -5.15
CA ALA A 93 0.27 -2.32 -5.17
C ALA A 93 -0.54 -2.75 -6.41
N GLN A 94 0.10 -2.82 -7.59
CA GLN A 94 -0.55 -3.31 -8.80
C GLN A 94 -0.90 -4.81 -8.71
N MET A 95 -0.02 -5.63 -8.13
CA MET A 95 -0.27 -7.06 -7.94
C MET A 95 -1.44 -7.31 -6.98
N ILE A 96 -1.50 -6.58 -5.85
CA ILE A 96 -2.62 -6.65 -4.90
C ILE A 96 -3.92 -6.26 -5.61
N THR A 97 -3.92 -5.15 -6.35
CA THR A 97 -5.09 -4.67 -7.09
C THR A 97 -5.56 -5.71 -8.11
N ALA A 98 -4.64 -6.28 -8.88
CA ALA A 98 -4.96 -7.32 -9.87
C ALA A 98 -5.57 -8.56 -9.22
N GLU A 99 -5.03 -8.99 -8.07
CA GLU A 99 -5.56 -10.16 -7.35
C GLU A 99 -6.95 -9.88 -6.75
N VAL A 100 -7.19 -8.68 -6.23
CA VAL A 100 -8.54 -8.29 -5.80
C VAL A 100 -9.53 -8.38 -6.96
N TYR A 101 -9.17 -7.90 -8.15
CA TYR A 101 -10.03 -8.01 -9.33
C TYR A 101 -10.25 -9.47 -9.76
N ASN A 102 -9.21 -10.31 -9.71
CA ASN A 102 -9.32 -11.73 -9.96
C ASN A 102 -10.32 -12.41 -9.01
N LEU A 103 -10.29 -12.07 -7.72
CA LEU A 103 -11.23 -12.57 -6.73
C LEU A 103 -12.67 -12.14 -7.02
N TYR A 104 -12.89 -10.91 -7.48
CA TYR A 104 -14.23 -10.48 -7.93
C TYR A 104 -14.73 -11.35 -9.06
N VAL A 105 -13.94 -11.49 -10.12
CA VAL A 105 -14.31 -12.28 -11.33
C VAL A 105 -14.53 -13.75 -10.98
N SER A 106 -13.65 -14.35 -10.18
CA SER A 106 -13.75 -15.75 -9.76
C SER A 106 -15.01 -16.04 -8.93
N ASN A 107 -15.53 -15.02 -8.23
CA ASN A 107 -16.79 -15.12 -7.50
C ASN A 107 -18.03 -14.69 -8.31
N GLY A 108 -17.91 -14.57 -9.64
CA GLY A 108 -19.00 -14.19 -10.54
C GLY A 108 -19.47 -12.74 -10.37
N LYS A 109 -18.62 -11.88 -9.79
CA LYS A 109 -18.89 -10.45 -9.58
C LYS A 109 -18.18 -9.61 -10.63
N GLU A 110 -18.76 -8.47 -10.99
CA GLU A 110 -18.08 -7.48 -11.82
C GLU A 110 -16.98 -6.79 -10.99
N ALA A 111 -15.75 -6.82 -11.50
CA ALA A 111 -14.64 -6.09 -10.86
C ALA A 111 -14.74 -4.59 -11.15
N PRO A 112 -14.52 -3.70 -10.14
CA PRO A 112 -14.64 -2.26 -10.31
C PRO A 112 -13.40 -1.66 -10.99
N ILE A 113 -13.16 -2.07 -12.25
CA ILE A 113 -11.98 -1.68 -13.02
C ILE A 113 -12.30 -0.42 -13.82
N LEU A 114 -11.62 0.68 -13.53
CA LEU A 114 -11.68 1.89 -14.35
C LEU A 114 -10.84 1.69 -15.63
N LEU A 115 -11.43 2.00 -16.76
CA LEU A 115 -10.76 1.96 -18.05
C LEU A 115 -9.97 3.26 -18.28
N SER A 116 -8.82 3.15 -18.95
CA SER A 116 -8.07 4.31 -19.40
C SER A 116 -8.94 5.19 -20.31
N ALA A 117 -8.83 6.52 -20.15
CA ALA A 117 -9.52 7.49 -21.03
C ALA A 117 -9.18 7.32 -22.53
N ASN A 118 -8.08 6.64 -22.85
CA ASN A 118 -7.69 6.31 -24.23
C ASN A 118 -8.47 5.14 -24.84
N VAL A 119 -9.29 4.46 -24.05
CA VAL A 119 -10.14 3.35 -24.53
C VAL A 119 -11.49 3.90 -24.97
N LYS A 120 -11.93 3.56 -26.18
CA LYS A 120 -13.23 3.99 -26.70
C LYS A 120 -14.37 3.47 -25.79
N GLY A 121 -15.23 4.37 -25.34
CA GLY A 121 -16.35 4.05 -24.45
C GLY A 121 -15.98 4.01 -22.96
N ALA A 122 -14.74 4.33 -22.59
CA ALA A 122 -14.30 4.38 -21.20
C ALA A 122 -15.16 5.31 -20.35
N ASP A 123 -15.56 6.47 -20.86
CA ASP A 123 -16.38 7.44 -20.11
C ASP A 123 -17.70 6.84 -19.65
N VAL A 124 -18.42 6.14 -20.52
CA VAL A 124 -19.71 5.50 -20.18
C VAL A 124 -19.51 4.42 -19.10
N HIS A 125 -18.48 3.59 -19.27
CA HIS A 125 -18.15 2.54 -18.31
C HIS A 125 -17.74 3.12 -16.95
N ASN A 126 -16.83 4.11 -16.95
CA ASN A 126 -16.29 4.70 -15.74
C ASN A 126 -17.37 5.49 -14.96
N ASN A 127 -18.21 6.26 -15.66
CA ASN A 127 -19.31 6.97 -15.02
C ASN A 127 -20.28 6.04 -14.31
N ARG A 128 -20.64 4.91 -14.94
CA ARG A 128 -21.47 3.89 -14.31
C ARG A 128 -20.84 3.33 -13.02
N LEU A 129 -19.53 3.07 -13.03
CA LEU A 129 -18.84 2.62 -11.82
C LEU A 129 -18.79 3.70 -10.76
N THR A 130 -18.53 4.95 -11.14
CA THR A 130 -18.52 6.09 -10.22
C THR A 130 -19.87 6.23 -9.52
N ASP A 131 -20.98 6.12 -10.25
CA ASP A 131 -22.33 6.18 -9.69
C ASP A 131 -22.59 5.05 -8.67
N VAL A 132 -22.12 3.82 -8.96
CA VAL A 132 -22.25 2.66 -8.05
C VAL A 132 -21.45 2.85 -6.75
N TYR A 133 -20.31 3.53 -6.84
CA TYR A 133 -19.40 3.75 -5.70
C TYR A 133 -19.43 5.20 -5.20
N GLU A 134 -20.49 5.96 -5.52
CA GLU A 134 -20.66 7.34 -5.05
C GLU A 134 -20.51 7.43 -3.53
N GLY A 135 -19.71 8.40 -3.08
CA GLY A 135 -19.41 8.62 -1.67
C GLY A 135 -18.27 7.75 -1.09
N ARG A 136 -17.79 6.73 -1.83
CA ARG A 136 -16.64 5.91 -1.42
C ARG A 136 -15.36 6.23 -2.21
N VAL A 137 -15.50 6.69 -3.44
CA VAL A 137 -14.38 7.17 -4.26
C VAL A 137 -14.39 8.69 -4.22
N ARG A 138 -13.34 9.30 -3.69
CA ARG A 138 -13.16 10.75 -3.61
C ARG A 138 -11.86 11.16 -4.27
#